data_4591f5f0617d2eda42f67aa47f10e636
#
_entry.id   4591f5f0617d2eda42f67aa47f10e636
#
_cell.length_a   1.000
_cell.length_b   1.000
_cell.length_c   1.000
_cell.angle_alpha   90.00
_cell.angle_beta   90.00
_cell.angle_gamma   90.00
#
_symmetry.space_group_name_H-M   'P 1'
#
loop_
_entity.id
_entity.type
_entity.pdbx_description
1 polymer ?
#
loop_
_entity_poly.entity_id
_entity_poly.type
_entity_poly.pdbx_seq_one_letter_code
_entity_poly.pdbx_strand_id
1 'polypeptide(L)'
;MVRIDALHADNDRLDAIGRAVHEALVETIGFPPNDRFQILTSHNGTDSTLRYDDYLGIHRDDGIVYVAITMRSGRTASQKQALYRRIAELAEEYAETEPRNVFVTLTENESIDWSFGHGIAPVRLTLSGTTSLLARTIDVVDHGRIRHFFRENAG
;
A
#
# COMPACT_ATOMS: atom_id res chain seq x y z
N MET A 1 -3.86 -0.38 0.43
CA MET A 1 -3.43 -1.58 1.19
C MET A 1 -2.32 -2.30 0.43
N VAL A 2 -1.34 -2.82 1.14
CA VAL A 2 -0.23 -3.58 0.56
C VAL A 2 -0.19 -4.97 1.20
N ARG A 3 -0.01 -6.00 0.40
CA ARG A 3 0.32 -7.35 0.85
C ARG A 3 1.70 -7.72 0.33
N ILE A 4 2.55 -8.23 1.21
CA ILE A 4 3.90 -8.68 0.89
C ILE A 4 4.03 -10.13 1.33
N ASP A 5 4.41 -10.99 0.39
CA ASP A 5 4.70 -12.39 0.61
C ASP A 5 6.16 -12.65 0.18
N ALA A 6 6.98 -13.14 1.10
CA ALA A 6 8.40 -13.40 0.86
C ALA A 6 8.78 -14.83 1.24
N LEU A 7 9.68 -15.44 0.49
CA LEU A 7 10.20 -16.77 0.79
C LEU A 7 11.35 -16.65 1.78
N HIS A 8 11.32 -17.50 2.83
CA HIS A 8 12.36 -17.61 3.86
C HIS A 8 12.76 -16.28 4.55
N ALA A 9 11.83 -15.32 4.65
CA ALA A 9 12.08 -14.06 5.31
C ALA A 9 11.83 -14.15 6.82
N ASP A 10 12.74 -13.62 7.61
CA ASP A 10 12.49 -13.31 9.01
C ASP A 10 11.69 -12.01 9.17
N ASN A 11 11.35 -11.67 10.40
CA ASN A 11 10.57 -10.46 10.68
C ASN A 11 11.32 -9.18 10.32
N ASP A 12 12.63 -9.13 10.53
CA ASP A 12 13.44 -7.94 10.26
C ASP A 12 13.49 -7.67 8.75
N ARG A 13 13.66 -8.70 7.94
CA ARG A 13 13.61 -8.61 6.47
C ARG A 13 12.22 -8.19 5.99
N LEU A 14 11.15 -8.79 6.53
CA LEU A 14 9.78 -8.41 6.19
C LEU A 14 9.49 -6.94 6.51
N ASP A 15 9.90 -6.48 7.69
CA ASP A 15 9.72 -5.09 8.10
C ASP A 15 10.53 -4.12 7.22
N ALA A 16 11.75 -4.50 6.84
CA ALA A 16 12.59 -3.72 5.93
C ALA A 16 11.94 -3.59 4.53
N ILE A 17 11.41 -4.69 3.97
CA ILE A 17 10.68 -4.67 2.71
C ILE A 17 9.39 -3.83 2.84
N GLY A 18 8.65 -4.00 3.94
CA GLY A 18 7.45 -3.22 4.22
C GLY A 18 7.71 -1.72 4.28
N ARG A 19 8.84 -1.32 4.88
CA ARG A 19 9.31 0.06 4.91
C ARG A 19 9.67 0.56 3.50
N ALA A 20 10.42 -0.22 2.72
CA ALA A 20 10.81 0.11 1.36
C ALA A 20 9.59 0.39 0.47
N VAL A 21 8.58 -0.47 0.51
CA VAL A 21 7.34 -0.30 -0.26
C VAL A 21 6.57 0.94 0.19
N HIS A 22 6.46 1.17 1.50
CA HIS A 22 5.75 2.34 2.01
C HIS A 22 6.43 3.65 1.61
N GLU A 23 7.74 3.73 1.74
CA GLU A 23 8.53 4.91 1.37
C GLU A 23 8.45 5.18 -0.12
N ALA A 24 8.55 4.16 -0.97
CA ALA A 24 8.33 4.30 -2.41
C ALA A 24 6.94 4.85 -2.75
N LEU A 25 5.87 4.42 -2.07
CA LEU A 25 4.51 4.95 -2.24
C LEU A 25 4.41 6.42 -1.83
N VAL A 26 5.05 6.81 -0.74
CA VAL A 26 5.10 8.22 -0.29
C VAL A 26 5.82 9.09 -1.31
N GLU A 27 7.01 8.67 -1.75
CA GLU A 27 7.87 9.45 -2.65
C GLU A 27 7.30 9.58 -4.07
N THR A 28 6.77 8.49 -4.63
CA THR A 28 6.42 8.45 -6.07
C THR A 28 4.93 8.67 -6.35
N ILE A 29 4.06 8.30 -5.42
CA ILE A 29 2.61 8.34 -5.57
C ILE A 29 1.99 9.46 -4.72
N GLY A 30 2.72 9.97 -3.72
CA GLY A 30 2.24 10.99 -2.80
C GLY A 30 1.29 10.44 -1.72
N PHE A 31 1.49 9.21 -1.28
CA PHE A 31 0.74 8.68 -0.14
C PHE A 31 1.06 9.48 1.13
N PRO A 32 0.07 9.72 2.01
CA PRO A 32 0.36 10.28 3.32
C PRO A 32 1.29 9.35 4.11
N PRO A 33 2.30 9.88 4.84
CA PRO A 33 3.23 9.04 5.61
C PRO A 33 2.56 8.16 6.67
N ASN A 34 1.35 8.52 7.11
CA ASN A 34 0.56 7.76 8.08
C ASN A 34 -0.49 6.83 7.44
N ASP A 35 -0.53 6.72 6.10
CA ASP A 35 -1.38 5.77 5.35
C ASP A 35 -0.62 4.46 5.12
N ARG A 36 -0.36 3.71 6.21
CA ARG A 36 0.37 2.45 6.15
C ARG A 36 -0.50 1.28 6.61
N PHE A 37 -1.11 0.59 5.63
CA PHE A 37 -1.87 -0.64 5.85
C PHE A 37 -1.20 -1.79 5.10
N GLN A 38 -0.55 -2.69 5.83
CA GLN A 38 0.27 -3.76 5.27
C GLN A 38 -0.05 -5.10 5.92
N ILE A 39 0.01 -6.17 5.12
CA ILE A 39 0.05 -7.55 5.57
C ILE A 39 1.38 -8.12 5.08
N LEU A 40 2.20 -8.60 6.00
CA LEU A 40 3.51 -9.17 5.73
C LEU A 40 3.49 -10.65 6.07
N THR A 41 3.89 -11.51 5.14
CA THR A 41 3.84 -12.97 5.32
C THR A 41 5.15 -13.59 4.89
N SER A 42 5.76 -14.38 5.77
CA SER A 42 6.87 -15.26 5.42
C SER A 42 6.36 -16.65 5.04
N HIS A 43 6.88 -17.19 3.97
CA HIS A 43 6.65 -18.55 3.52
C HIS A 43 7.89 -19.39 3.80
N ASN A 44 7.88 -20.15 4.90
CA ASN A 44 9.02 -20.90 5.39
C ASN A 44 8.81 -22.40 5.27
N GLY A 45 9.93 -23.15 5.24
CA GLY A 45 9.95 -24.59 5.28
C GLY A 45 9.90 -25.27 3.91
N THR A 46 10.05 -26.59 3.93
CA THR A 46 10.08 -27.47 2.75
C THR A 46 8.73 -27.54 2.03
N ASP A 47 7.64 -27.22 2.71
CA ASP A 47 6.27 -27.26 2.19
C ASP A 47 5.73 -25.86 1.85
N SER A 48 6.64 -24.91 1.56
CA SER A 48 6.23 -23.57 1.14
C SER A 48 5.25 -23.62 -0.04
N THR A 49 4.17 -22.85 0.06
CA THR A 49 3.15 -22.73 -0.99
C THR A 49 3.44 -21.59 -1.95
N LEU A 50 4.48 -20.76 -1.71
CA LEU A 50 4.94 -19.73 -2.63
C LEU A 50 5.67 -20.41 -3.80
N ARG A 51 5.30 -20.03 -5.04
CA ARG A 51 5.92 -20.56 -6.27
C ARG A 51 6.38 -19.38 -7.11
N TYR A 52 7.48 -19.56 -7.81
CA TYR A 52 8.01 -18.60 -8.78
C TYR A 52 8.64 -19.35 -9.95
N ASP A 53 8.78 -18.67 -11.07
CA ASP A 53 9.44 -19.16 -12.28
C ASP A 53 10.26 -18.04 -12.92
N ASP A 54 11.19 -18.43 -13.78
CA ASP A 54 11.85 -17.53 -14.69
C ASP A 54 10.90 -17.14 -15.82
N TYR A 55 10.73 -15.85 -16.05
CA TYR A 55 9.86 -15.33 -17.08
C TYR A 55 10.38 -14.01 -17.67
N LEU A 56 10.18 -13.82 -18.96
CA LEU A 56 10.65 -12.62 -19.71
C LEU A 56 12.16 -12.37 -19.60
N GLY A 57 12.95 -13.46 -19.51
CA GLY A 57 14.42 -13.35 -19.38
C GLY A 57 14.91 -12.92 -17.99
N ILE A 58 14.03 -12.89 -17.01
CA ILE A 58 14.38 -12.58 -15.60
C ILE A 58 14.55 -13.89 -14.86
N HIS A 59 15.77 -14.15 -14.39
CA HIS A 59 16.12 -15.31 -13.56
C HIS A 59 15.95 -14.96 -12.09
N ARG A 60 15.13 -15.72 -11.37
CA ARG A 60 14.80 -15.52 -9.96
C ARG A 60 15.40 -16.61 -9.08
N ASP A 61 15.44 -16.35 -7.79
CA ASP A 61 15.85 -17.31 -6.76
C ASP A 61 14.97 -17.19 -5.50
N ASP A 62 15.35 -17.90 -4.45
CA ASP A 62 14.62 -17.92 -3.18
C ASP A 62 14.59 -16.57 -2.44
N GLY A 63 15.26 -15.56 -2.96
CA GLY A 63 15.10 -14.16 -2.52
C GLY A 63 13.80 -13.50 -2.95
N ILE A 64 12.92 -14.21 -3.68
CA ILE A 64 11.68 -13.69 -4.25
C ILE A 64 10.77 -13.02 -3.22
N VAL A 65 10.21 -11.89 -3.63
CA VAL A 65 9.21 -11.11 -2.89
C VAL A 65 8.07 -10.74 -3.81
N TYR A 66 6.86 -11.08 -3.44
CA TYR A 66 5.64 -10.63 -4.09
C TYR A 66 5.06 -9.43 -3.33
N VAL A 67 4.82 -8.34 -4.05
CA VAL A 67 4.21 -7.11 -3.54
C VAL A 67 2.91 -6.85 -4.30
N ALA A 68 1.78 -7.06 -3.65
CA ALA A 68 0.46 -6.75 -4.20
C ALA A 68 -0.04 -5.44 -3.60
N ILE A 69 -0.26 -4.44 -4.44
CA ILE A 69 -0.70 -3.10 -4.04
C ILE A 69 -2.11 -2.89 -4.55
N THR A 70 -3.05 -2.62 -3.62
CA THR A 70 -4.39 -2.14 -3.97
C THR A 70 -4.49 -0.68 -3.59
N MET A 71 -4.82 0.16 -4.55
CA MET A 71 -4.97 1.59 -4.33
C MET A 71 -6.06 2.20 -5.22
N ARG A 72 -6.49 3.40 -4.88
CA ARG A 72 -7.45 4.13 -5.70
C ARG A 72 -6.85 4.46 -7.08
N SER A 73 -7.67 4.39 -8.12
CA SER A 73 -7.33 4.71 -9.50
C SER A 73 -6.86 6.16 -9.71
N GLY A 74 -6.26 6.43 -10.86
CA GLY A 74 -5.90 7.77 -11.31
C GLY A 74 -4.39 8.06 -11.38
N ARG A 75 -3.52 7.05 -11.28
CA ARG A 75 -2.07 7.19 -11.47
C ARG A 75 -1.70 6.99 -12.93
N THR A 76 -0.80 7.83 -13.42
CA THR A 76 -0.26 7.71 -14.77
C THR A 76 0.67 6.49 -14.91
N ALA A 77 0.90 6.04 -16.13
CA ALA A 77 1.86 4.95 -16.40
C ALA A 77 3.28 5.30 -15.89
N SER A 78 3.71 6.56 -16.05
CA SER A 78 5.02 7.00 -15.58
C SER A 78 5.16 6.97 -14.05
N GLN A 79 4.09 7.33 -13.33
CA GLN A 79 4.07 7.22 -11.86
C GLN A 79 4.15 5.76 -11.41
N LYS A 80 3.43 4.85 -12.05
CA LYS A 80 3.50 3.41 -11.77
C LYS A 80 4.89 2.84 -12.05
N GLN A 81 5.51 3.21 -13.17
CA GLN A 81 6.88 2.80 -13.49
C GLN A 81 7.90 3.35 -12.48
N ALA A 82 7.76 4.60 -12.05
CA ALA A 82 8.61 5.18 -11.00
C ALA A 82 8.45 4.43 -9.67
N LEU A 83 7.21 4.08 -9.31
CA LEU A 83 6.92 3.28 -8.11
C LEU A 83 7.63 1.92 -8.15
N TYR A 84 7.49 1.16 -9.26
CA TYR A 84 8.11 -0.17 -9.37
C TYR A 84 9.63 -0.10 -9.25
N ARG A 85 10.25 0.88 -9.91
CA ARG A 85 11.69 1.10 -9.83
C ARG A 85 12.11 1.43 -8.39
N ARG A 86 11.39 2.37 -7.75
CA ARG A 86 11.73 2.81 -6.41
C ARG A 86 11.56 1.71 -5.36
N ILE A 87 10.54 0.87 -5.49
CA ILE A 87 10.37 -0.32 -4.64
C ILE A 87 11.58 -1.25 -4.76
N ALA A 88 12.03 -1.54 -5.99
CA ALA A 88 13.16 -2.44 -6.22
C ALA A 88 14.46 -1.86 -5.63
N GLU A 89 14.74 -0.56 -5.85
CA GLU A 89 15.90 0.15 -5.28
C GLU A 89 15.92 0.09 -3.75
N LEU A 90 14.80 0.43 -3.10
CA LEU A 90 14.73 0.44 -1.64
C LEU A 90 14.71 -0.96 -1.03
N ALA A 91 14.13 -1.95 -1.72
CA ALA A 91 14.18 -3.35 -1.29
C ALA A 91 15.61 -3.90 -1.32
N GLU A 92 16.41 -3.52 -2.31
CA GLU A 92 17.83 -3.85 -2.37
C GLU A 92 18.60 -3.15 -1.23
N GLU A 93 18.38 -1.87 -1.03
CA GLU A 93 19.06 -1.05 -0.01
C GLU A 93 18.74 -1.51 1.42
N TYR A 94 17.46 -1.80 1.73
CA TYR A 94 17.00 -2.04 3.11
C TYR A 94 16.95 -3.52 3.50
N ALA A 95 16.80 -4.41 2.53
CA ALA A 95 16.55 -5.82 2.76
C ALA A 95 17.43 -6.76 1.92
N GLU A 96 18.45 -6.21 1.25
CA GLU A 96 19.36 -6.96 0.37
C GLU A 96 18.61 -7.84 -0.67
N THR A 97 17.41 -7.38 -1.06
CA THR A 97 16.58 -8.09 -2.03
C THR A 97 16.93 -7.61 -3.43
N GLU A 98 17.57 -8.47 -4.22
CA GLU A 98 17.95 -8.13 -5.59
C GLU A 98 16.72 -7.69 -6.42
N PRO A 99 16.84 -6.63 -7.25
CA PRO A 99 15.72 -6.11 -8.05
C PRO A 99 15.00 -7.16 -8.90
N ARG A 100 15.71 -8.18 -9.40
CA ARG A 100 15.13 -9.30 -10.17
C ARG A 100 14.15 -10.16 -9.39
N ASN A 101 14.24 -10.14 -8.07
CA ASN A 101 13.38 -10.88 -7.14
C ASN A 101 12.18 -10.07 -6.65
N VAL A 102 12.04 -8.81 -7.02
CA VAL A 102 10.91 -7.98 -6.62
C VAL A 102 9.81 -8.05 -7.67
N PHE A 103 8.75 -8.80 -7.38
CA PHE A 103 7.59 -8.93 -8.24
C PHE A 103 6.44 -8.05 -7.72
N VAL A 104 6.01 -7.06 -8.50
CA VAL A 104 4.98 -6.11 -8.08
C VAL A 104 3.74 -6.25 -8.96
N THR A 105 2.58 -6.35 -8.32
CA THR A 105 1.27 -6.18 -8.96
C THR A 105 0.54 -4.99 -8.38
N LEU A 106 -0.24 -4.31 -9.22
CA LEU A 106 -1.00 -3.14 -8.81
C LEU A 106 -2.44 -3.28 -9.29
N THR A 107 -3.38 -3.22 -8.34
CA THR A 107 -4.82 -3.23 -8.57
C THR A 107 -5.39 -1.86 -8.23
N GLU A 108 -6.08 -1.25 -9.17
CA GLU A 108 -6.76 0.03 -8.96
C GLU A 108 -8.25 -0.18 -8.73
N ASN A 109 -8.83 0.64 -7.87
CA ASN A 109 -10.25 0.65 -7.53
C ASN A 109 -10.75 2.06 -7.25
N GLU A 110 -12.03 2.20 -6.89
CA GLU A 110 -12.65 3.47 -6.60
C GLU A 110 -12.79 3.70 -5.08
N SER A 111 -13.06 4.95 -4.69
CA SER A 111 -13.18 5.30 -3.26
C SER A 111 -14.29 4.54 -2.55
N ILE A 112 -15.36 4.19 -3.27
CA ILE A 112 -16.50 3.45 -2.72
C ILE A 112 -16.15 1.99 -2.36
N ASP A 113 -15.07 1.45 -2.91
CA ASP A 113 -14.61 0.08 -2.66
C ASP A 113 -13.85 -0.07 -1.33
N TRP A 114 -13.75 1.01 -0.56
CA TRP A 114 -13.03 1.04 0.71
C TRP A 114 -13.95 1.32 1.89
N SER A 115 -13.65 0.67 3.00
CA SER A 115 -14.07 1.09 4.34
C SER A 115 -12.88 0.98 5.28
N PHE A 116 -12.45 2.10 5.84
CA PHE A 116 -11.31 2.15 6.77
C PHE A 116 -11.72 1.91 8.23
N GLY A 117 -12.98 1.61 8.46
CA GLY A 117 -13.54 1.35 9.78
C GLY A 117 -15.01 1.76 9.87
N HIS A 118 -15.68 1.32 10.92
CA HIS A 118 -17.09 1.60 11.20
C HIS A 118 -18.10 1.22 10.09
N GLY A 119 -17.66 0.45 9.07
CA GLY A 119 -18.52 0.07 7.94
C GLY A 119 -18.87 1.22 6.98
N ILE A 120 -18.16 2.34 7.04
CA ILE A 120 -18.44 3.55 6.26
C ILE A 120 -17.41 3.68 5.14
N ALA A 121 -17.89 3.88 3.90
CA ALA A 121 -17.03 4.23 2.78
C ALA A 121 -16.64 5.72 2.86
N PRO A 122 -15.38 6.09 2.51
CA PRO A 122 -14.97 7.49 2.50
C PRO A 122 -15.74 8.27 1.43
N VAL A 123 -16.52 9.26 1.86
CA VAL A 123 -17.24 10.15 0.96
C VAL A 123 -16.27 11.21 0.42
N ARG A 124 -16.12 11.27 -0.89
CA ARG A 124 -15.41 12.37 -1.52
C ARG A 124 -16.36 13.56 -1.62
N LEU A 125 -16.19 14.56 -0.76
CA LEU A 125 -16.80 15.87 -1.00
C LEU A 125 -16.10 16.51 -2.19
N THR A 126 -16.67 16.38 -3.38
CA THR A 126 -16.32 17.21 -4.53
C THR A 126 -16.96 18.58 -4.31
N LEU A 127 -16.23 19.49 -3.67
CA LEU A 127 -16.55 20.90 -3.76
C LEU A 127 -16.13 21.35 -5.16
N SER A 128 -17.09 21.58 -6.05
CA SER A 128 -16.86 22.30 -7.29
C SER A 128 -16.42 23.72 -6.93
N GLY A 129 -15.15 24.02 -7.22
CA GLY A 129 -14.56 25.34 -7.08
C GLY A 129 -13.86 25.58 -5.74
N THR A 130 -12.53 25.48 -5.79
CA THR A 130 -11.56 25.84 -4.77
C THR A 130 -11.05 24.67 -3.92
N THR A 131 -9.81 24.31 -4.18
CA THR A 131 -9.03 23.35 -3.39
C THR A 131 -8.77 23.96 -2.01
N SER A 132 -9.56 23.60 -1.02
CA SER A 132 -9.22 23.82 0.38
C SER A 132 -9.12 22.45 1.07
N LEU A 133 -7.91 22.13 1.51
CA LEU A 133 -7.63 21.02 2.41
C LEU A 133 -8.24 21.36 3.77
N LEU A 134 -9.50 21.01 3.98
CA LEU A 134 -10.05 20.89 5.33
C LEU A 134 -10.68 19.52 5.46
N ALA A 135 -9.93 18.69 6.17
CA ALA A 135 -10.39 17.41 6.66
C ALA A 135 -11.60 17.58 7.56
N ARG A 136 -12.54 16.61 7.44
CA ARG A 136 -13.33 16.05 8.51
C ARG A 136 -14.71 16.65 8.80
N THR A 137 -15.68 16.03 8.22
CA THR A 137 -16.88 15.70 9.02
C THR A 137 -17.19 14.23 8.72
N ILE A 138 -17.04 13.37 9.71
CA ILE A 138 -17.55 12.00 9.67
C ILE A 138 -18.97 12.09 10.18
N ASP A 139 -19.95 12.07 9.29
CA ASP A 139 -21.34 11.92 9.69
C ASP A 139 -21.61 10.43 9.94
N VAL A 140 -21.72 10.06 11.20
CA VAL A 140 -22.17 8.73 11.61
C VAL A 140 -23.70 8.75 11.64
N VAL A 141 -24.31 8.04 10.70
CA VAL A 141 -25.76 7.82 10.73
C VAL A 141 -26.03 6.63 11.65
N ASP A 142 -26.45 6.89 12.89
CA ASP A 142 -26.96 5.90 13.81
C ASP A 142 -28.48 6.01 13.86
N HIS A 143 -29.17 4.99 13.33
CA HIS A 143 -30.59 4.67 13.54
C HIS A 143 -31.51 5.87 13.84
N GLY A 144 -31.55 6.87 12.98
CA GLY A 144 -32.53 7.95 13.01
C GLY A 144 -32.21 9.16 13.89
N ARG A 145 -31.00 9.29 14.40
CA ARG A 145 -30.56 10.53 15.09
C ARG A 145 -29.17 10.96 14.62
N ILE A 146 -29.09 12.13 13.99
CA ILE A 146 -27.87 12.82 13.67
C ILE A 146 -27.28 13.42 14.95
N ARG A 147 -26.09 13.00 15.36
CA ARG A 147 -25.32 13.67 16.41
C ARG A 147 -24.12 14.34 15.79
N HIS A 148 -24.05 15.66 15.86
CA HIS A 148 -22.87 16.44 15.50
C HIS A 148 -21.87 16.41 16.65
N PHE A 149 -20.67 15.90 16.39
CA PHE A 149 -19.54 16.02 17.30
C PHE A 149 -18.61 17.12 16.79
N PHE A 150 -18.67 18.28 17.42
CA PHE A 150 -17.63 19.31 17.32
C PHE A 150 -16.54 18.98 18.33
N ARG A 151 -15.32 18.86 17.87
CA ARG A 151 -14.15 18.89 18.74
C ARG A 151 -13.43 20.20 18.47
N GLU A 152 -13.63 21.18 19.35
CA GLU A 152 -12.81 22.38 19.44
C GLU A 152 -11.44 21.99 19.98
N ASN A 153 -10.38 22.29 19.24
CA ASN A 153 -9.04 22.37 19.80
C ASN A 153 -8.82 23.83 20.22
N ALA A 154 -8.95 24.09 21.52
CA ALA A 154 -8.40 25.29 22.16
C ALA A 154 -7.02 24.95 22.74
N GLY A 155 -6.05 25.82 22.51
CA GLY A 155 -4.74 25.84 23.16
C GLY A 155 -3.58 25.75 22.22
#